data_363438a3567ae5687adaf8110292f5f3
#
_entry.id   363438a3567ae5687adaf8110292f5f3
#
_cell.length_a   1.000
_cell.length_b   1.000
_cell.length_c   1.000
_cell.angle_alpha   90.00
_cell.angle_beta   90.00
_cell.angle_gamma   90.00
#
_symmetry.space_group_name_H-M   'P 1'
#
loop_
_entity.id
_entity.type
_entity.pdbx_description
1 polymer ?
#
loop_
_entity_poly.entity_id
_entity_poly.type
_entity_poly.pdbx_seq_one_letter_code
_entity_poly.pdbx_strand_id
1 'polypeptide(L)'
;MSLPFIESLLSAPQPLVMEVKRRDAFGFDLISGHTPAEIVTAYEKAGAPCISVVTGRWFGGTRELLRDVARLTELPLLQKDFITRKDQLETARELGASAVLLTAGLLSASALRGLTTAALSAGLTPFVEATTEAEIEAVPHADECVIAVNNKDIKTRERDRGDLARSFELLPALRASGTPCPVSASAIDSPQTAARLLDAGFKGLLVGTALLRSGDPGEWLRTLESSRRTARPALHPS
;
A
#
# COMPACT_ATOMS: atom_id res chain seq x y z
N MET A 1 15.74 -9.69 -10.76
CA MET A 1 14.43 -10.30 -11.11
C MET A 1 13.42 -9.18 -11.37
N SER A 2 12.44 -9.42 -12.26
CA SER A 2 11.31 -8.50 -12.42
C SER A 2 10.46 -8.49 -11.13
N LEU A 3 10.09 -7.31 -10.65
CA LEU A 3 9.22 -7.12 -9.49
C LEU A 3 7.93 -6.44 -9.98
N PRO A 4 6.97 -7.21 -10.51
CA PRO A 4 5.81 -6.67 -11.22
C PRO A 4 4.99 -5.67 -10.38
N PHE A 5 4.98 -5.82 -9.06
CA PHE A 5 4.30 -4.88 -8.18
C PHE A 5 4.93 -3.48 -8.22
N ILE A 6 6.27 -3.38 -8.14
CA ILE A 6 7.00 -2.10 -8.22
C ILE A 6 6.86 -1.50 -9.63
N GLU A 7 7.05 -2.31 -10.67
CA GLU A 7 6.97 -1.87 -12.07
C GLU A 7 5.59 -1.30 -12.40
N SER A 8 4.51 -2.00 -12.03
CA SER A 8 3.14 -1.52 -12.22
C SER A 8 2.89 -0.21 -11.49
N LEU A 9 3.32 -0.11 -10.23
CA LEU A 9 3.09 1.09 -9.43
C LEU A 9 3.85 2.30 -9.97
N LEU A 10 5.11 2.12 -10.38
CA LEU A 10 5.95 3.21 -10.89
C LEU A 10 5.57 3.68 -12.29
N SER A 11 4.99 2.80 -13.13
CA SER A 11 4.56 3.15 -14.49
C SER A 11 3.18 3.79 -14.54
N ALA A 12 2.42 3.73 -13.45
CA ALA A 12 1.05 4.20 -13.42
C ALA A 12 0.94 5.73 -13.41
N PRO A 13 0.01 6.33 -14.17
CA PRO A 13 -0.29 7.76 -14.09
C PRO A 13 -0.78 8.18 -12.69
N GLN A 14 -1.52 7.28 -12.03
CA GLN A 14 -2.04 7.42 -10.68
C GLN A 14 -1.48 6.26 -9.83
N PRO A 15 -0.35 6.44 -9.13
CA PRO A 15 0.34 5.36 -8.43
C PRO A 15 -0.34 5.05 -7.07
N LEU A 16 -1.55 4.52 -7.12
CA LEU A 16 -2.34 4.16 -5.95
C LEU A 16 -2.48 2.64 -5.83
N VAL A 17 -2.02 2.09 -4.70
CA VAL A 17 -2.39 0.75 -4.26
C VAL A 17 -3.78 0.86 -3.63
N MET A 18 -4.79 0.34 -4.31
CA MET A 18 -6.19 0.42 -3.86
C MET A 18 -6.51 -0.78 -2.97
N GLU A 19 -6.99 -0.52 -1.75
CA GLU A 19 -7.13 -1.56 -0.74
C GLU A 19 -8.54 -2.14 -0.67
N VAL A 20 -8.64 -3.46 -0.75
CA VAL A 20 -9.83 -4.24 -0.41
C VAL A 20 -9.74 -4.64 1.07
N LYS A 21 -10.65 -4.10 1.88
CA LYS A 21 -10.70 -4.31 3.32
C LYS A 21 -12.15 -4.37 3.82
N ARG A 22 -12.50 -5.45 4.54
CA ARG A 22 -13.89 -5.65 5.01
C ARG A 22 -14.30 -4.68 6.09
N ARG A 23 -13.42 -4.41 7.06
CA ARG A 23 -13.75 -3.57 8.23
C ARG A 23 -12.67 -2.53 8.47
N ASP A 24 -13.07 -1.38 8.98
CA ASP A 24 -12.11 -0.42 9.51
C ASP A 24 -11.61 -0.80 10.92
N ALA A 25 -10.75 0.03 11.51
CA ALA A 25 -10.17 -0.20 12.84
C ALA A 25 -11.21 -0.19 13.98
N PHE A 26 -12.40 0.34 13.74
CA PHE A 26 -13.51 0.39 14.70
C PHE A 26 -14.54 -0.73 14.48
N GLY A 27 -14.34 -1.56 13.44
CA GLY A 27 -15.19 -2.69 13.12
C GLY A 27 -16.38 -2.36 12.20
N PHE A 28 -16.46 -1.13 11.68
CA PHE A 28 -17.47 -0.77 10.69
C PHE A 28 -17.23 -1.52 9.38
N ASP A 29 -18.29 -2.09 8.82
CA ASP A 29 -18.26 -2.77 7.55
C ASP A 29 -18.06 -1.75 6.41
N LEU A 30 -16.96 -1.90 5.66
CA LEU A 30 -16.58 -1.00 4.56
C LEU A 30 -17.07 -1.49 3.20
N ILE A 31 -17.43 -2.76 3.10
CA ILE A 31 -17.85 -3.39 1.84
C ILE A 31 -19.33 -3.82 1.87
N SER A 32 -20.08 -3.33 2.87
CA SER A 32 -21.50 -3.64 3.00
C SER A 32 -22.25 -3.40 1.70
N GLY A 33 -22.91 -4.46 1.20
CA GLY A 33 -23.67 -4.41 -0.06
C GLY A 33 -22.84 -4.59 -1.33
N HIS A 34 -21.51 -4.70 -1.25
CA HIS A 34 -20.65 -4.96 -2.41
C HIS A 34 -19.92 -6.30 -2.31
N THR A 35 -19.85 -7.00 -3.42
CA THR A 35 -19.03 -8.19 -3.58
C THR A 35 -17.57 -7.82 -3.86
N PRO A 36 -16.59 -8.69 -3.55
CA PRO A 36 -15.21 -8.47 -3.98
C PRO A 36 -15.07 -8.23 -5.49
N ALA A 37 -15.89 -8.89 -6.32
CA ALA A 37 -15.88 -8.71 -7.77
C ALA A 37 -16.28 -7.29 -8.20
N GLU A 38 -17.30 -6.71 -7.57
CA GLU A 38 -17.72 -5.33 -7.85
C GLU A 38 -16.65 -4.32 -7.46
N ILE A 39 -15.99 -4.53 -6.31
CA ILE A 39 -14.90 -3.65 -5.84
C ILE A 39 -13.70 -3.74 -6.78
N VAL A 40 -13.25 -4.95 -7.13
CA VAL A 40 -12.13 -5.16 -8.07
C VAL A 40 -12.44 -4.54 -9.42
N THR A 41 -13.63 -4.77 -9.97
CA THR A 41 -14.05 -4.16 -11.23
C THR A 41 -14.04 -2.63 -11.17
N ALA A 42 -14.49 -2.04 -10.06
CA ALA A 42 -14.45 -0.59 -9.87
C ALA A 42 -13.01 -0.05 -9.81
N TYR A 43 -12.11 -0.77 -9.15
CA TYR A 43 -10.70 -0.41 -9.06
C TYR A 43 -9.98 -0.51 -10.42
N GLU A 44 -10.22 -1.59 -11.18
CA GLU A 44 -9.68 -1.73 -12.54
C GLU A 44 -10.17 -0.63 -13.48
N LYS A 45 -11.48 -0.33 -13.46
CA LYS A 45 -12.07 0.77 -14.25
C LYS A 45 -11.50 2.14 -13.85
N ALA A 46 -11.16 2.32 -12.59
CA ALA A 46 -10.51 3.52 -12.09
C ALA A 46 -9.01 3.58 -12.45
N GLY A 47 -8.42 2.51 -13.00
CA GLY A 47 -7.01 2.46 -13.40
C GLY A 47 -6.06 2.12 -12.27
N ALA A 48 -6.49 1.30 -11.30
CA ALA A 48 -5.61 0.79 -10.25
C ALA A 48 -4.41 0.05 -10.86
N PRO A 49 -3.16 0.40 -10.51
CA PRO A 49 -1.99 -0.36 -10.93
C PRO A 49 -1.77 -1.62 -10.10
N CYS A 50 -2.20 -1.60 -8.84
CA CYS A 50 -2.04 -2.68 -7.86
C CYS A 50 -3.21 -2.67 -6.88
N ILE A 51 -3.52 -3.84 -6.33
CA ILE A 51 -4.56 -3.98 -5.30
C ILE A 51 -3.93 -4.54 -4.02
N SER A 52 -4.26 -3.93 -2.88
CA SER A 52 -3.96 -4.48 -1.55
C SER A 52 -5.16 -5.26 -1.04
N VAL A 53 -4.95 -6.48 -0.54
CA VAL A 53 -5.99 -7.30 0.05
C VAL A 53 -5.67 -7.56 1.53
N VAL A 54 -6.51 -7.02 2.40
CA VAL A 54 -6.36 -7.24 3.84
C VAL A 54 -6.88 -8.61 4.22
N THR A 55 -5.95 -9.50 4.60
CA THR A 55 -6.28 -10.85 5.06
C THR A 55 -6.25 -10.99 6.58
N GLY A 56 -5.78 -9.96 7.28
CA GLY A 56 -5.70 -9.91 8.73
C GLY A 56 -7.09 -9.97 9.40
N ARG A 57 -7.24 -10.87 10.35
CA ARG A 57 -8.52 -11.15 11.04
C ARG A 57 -9.11 -9.92 11.75
N TRP A 58 -8.28 -8.99 12.22
CA TRP A 58 -8.75 -7.79 12.93
C TRP A 58 -9.57 -6.85 12.07
N PHE A 59 -9.35 -6.90 10.76
CA PHE A 59 -10.11 -6.13 9.77
C PHE A 59 -11.14 -6.98 9.03
N GLY A 60 -11.49 -8.15 9.58
CA GLY A 60 -12.43 -9.08 8.98
C GLY A 60 -11.91 -9.78 7.73
N GLY A 61 -10.59 -9.75 7.52
CA GLY A 61 -9.94 -10.39 6.38
C GLY A 61 -9.79 -11.89 6.52
N THR A 62 -9.65 -12.57 5.40
CA THR A 62 -9.38 -14.01 5.32
C THR A 62 -8.45 -14.31 4.15
N ARG A 63 -7.79 -15.45 4.18
CA ARG A 63 -6.95 -15.93 3.06
C ARG A 63 -7.77 -16.23 1.80
N GLU A 64 -9.01 -16.69 2.00
CA GLU A 64 -9.97 -16.91 0.91
C GLU A 64 -10.24 -15.62 0.14
N LEU A 65 -10.34 -14.47 0.84
CA LEU A 65 -10.52 -13.18 0.18
C LEU A 65 -9.38 -12.88 -0.80
N LEU A 66 -8.12 -13.16 -0.44
CA LEU A 66 -6.99 -12.98 -1.35
C LEU A 66 -7.10 -13.89 -2.57
N ARG A 67 -7.41 -15.19 -2.34
CA ARG A 67 -7.60 -16.16 -3.43
C ARG A 67 -8.73 -15.75 -4.36
N ASP A 68 -9.84 -15.25 -3.81
CA ASP A 68 -10.99 -14.81 -4.60
C ASP A 68 -10.64 -13.58 -5.44
N VAL A 69 -9.96 -12.59 -4.86
CA VAL A 69 -9.47 -11.40 -5.59
C VAL A 69 -8.47 -11.81 -6.68
N ALA A 70 -7.55 -12.73 -6.40
CA ALA A 70 -6.57 -13.22 -7.39
C ALA A 70 -7.20 -13.91 -8.60
N ARG A 71 -8.42 -14.41 -8.48
CA ARG A 71 -9.17 -14.98 -9.62
C ARG A 71 -9.93 -13.94 -10.43
N LEU A 72 -10.05 -12.73 -9.92
CA LEU A 72 -10.85 -11.65 -10.51
C LEU A 72 -10.01 -10.66 -11.29
N THR A 73 -8.68 -10.66 -11.12
CA THR A 73 -7.80 -9.66 -11.72
C THR A 73 -6.41 -10.23 -12.01
N GLU A 74 -5.76 -9.67 -13.03
CA GLU A 74 -4.32 -9.90 -13.32
C GLU A 74 -3.43 -8.82 -12.70
N LEU A 75 -4.00 -7.84 -12.00
CA LEU A 75 -3.22 -6.80 -11.33
C LEU A 75 -2.35 -7.38 -10.21
N PRO A 76 -1.13 -6.87 -10.00
CA PRO A 76 -0.29 -7.29 -8.89
C PRO A 76 -0.98 -7.07 -7.54
N LEU A 77 -0.98 -8.10 -6.68
CA LEU A 77 -1.67 -8.10 -5.40
C LEU A 77 -0.70 -8.03 -4.23
N LEU A 78 -0.97 -7.14 -3.28
CA LEU A 78 -0.33 -7.10 -1.97
C LEU A 78 -1.18 -7.87 -0.95
N GLN A 79 -0.63 -8.94 -0.35
CA GLN A 79 -1.22 -9.50 0.85
C GLN A 79 -0.90 -8.63 2.06
N LYS A 80 -1.92 -8.01 2.65
CA LYS A 80 -1.78 -7.18 3.85
C LYS A 80 -2.22 -7.97 5.09
N ASP A 81 -1.22 -8.56 5.76
CA ASP A 81 -1.36 -9.36 6.98
C ASP A 81 -0.08 -9.26 7.83
N PHE A 82 -0.12 -9.78 9.06
CA PHE A 82 1.07 -9.88 9.91
C PHE A 82 1.88 -11.13 9.55
N ILE A 83 2.91 -10.93 8.74
CA ILE A 83 3.82 -11.98 8.32
C ILE A 83 5.02 -12.01 9.28
N THR A 84 5.18 -13.13 9.97
CA THR A 84 6.24 -13.36 10.97
C THR A 84 7.04 -14.64 10.73
N ARG A 85 6.62 -15.47 9.76
CA ARG A 85 7.24 -16.75 9.44
C ARG A 85 7.33 -16.96 7.93
N LYS A 86 8.34 -17.72 7.50
CA LYS A 86 8.62 -17.98 6.08
C LYS A 86 7.54 -18.81 5.38
N ASP A 87 6.90 -19.75 6.08
CA ASP A 87 5.78 -20.55 5.53
C ASP A 87 4.59 -19.70 5.09
N GLN A 88 4.41 -18.52 5.71
CA GLN A 88 3.37 -17.57 5.28
C GLN A 88 3.68 -16.96 3.91
N LEU A 89 4.95 -16.83 3.52
CA LEU A 89 5.36 -16.29 2.21
C LEU A 89 5.00 -17.27 1.09
N GLU A 90 5.25 -18.56 1.28
CA GLU A 90 4.86 -19.61 0.32
C GLU A 90 3.34 -19.62 0.14
N THR A 91 2.61 -19.60 1.26
CA THR A 91 1.14 -19.50 1.24
C THR A 91 0.66 -18.25 0.50
N ALA A 92 1.30 -17.09 0.73
CA ALA A 92 0.96 -15.84 0.04
C ALA A 92 1.07 -15.98 -1.48
N ARG A 93 2.19 -16.55 -1.95
CA ARG A 93 2.45 -16.79 -3.37
C ARG A 93 1.43 -17.76 -3.97
N GLU A 94 1.12 -18.86 -3.28
CA GLU A 94 0.12 -19.85 -3.72
C GLU A 94 -1.30 -19.26 -3.81
N LEU A 95 -1.60 -18.24 -3.00
CA LEU A 95 -2.85 -17.52 -3.03
C LEU A 95 -2.91 -16.41 -4.09
N GLY A 96 -1.81 -16.18 -4.83
CA GLY A 96 -1.73 -15.23 -5.92
C GLY A 96 -1.18 -13.85 -5.55
N ALA A 97 -0.56 -13.70 -4.37
CA ALA A 97 0.13 -12.45 -4.03
C ALA A 97 1.39 -12.23 -4.90
N SER A 98 1.64 -10.98 -5.28
CA SER A 98 2.88 -10.50 -5.90
C SER A 98 3.75 -9.72 -4.91
N ALA A 99 3.15 -9.26 -3.81
CA ALA A 99 3.82 -8.55 -2.73
C ALA A 99 3.26 -8.97 -1.37
N VAL A 100 4.06 -8.81 -0.33
CA VAL A 100 3.69 -9.14 1.06
C VAL A 100 4.06 -8.02 2.00
N LEU A 101 3.18 -7.74 2.97
CA LEU A 101 3.45 -6.77 4.02
C LEU A 101 4.43 -7.32 5.05
N LEU A 102 5.47 -6.56 5.35
CA LEU A 102 6.36 -6.74 6.49
C LEU A 102 6.30 -5.47 7.36
N THR A 103 5.86 -5.60 8.61
CA THR A 103 5.75 -4.46 9.53
C THR A 103 7.03 -4.34 10.36
N ALA A 104 7.90 -3.39 10.02
CA ALA A 104 9.22 -3.25 10.65
C ALA A 104 9.13 -3.10 12.18
N GLY A 105 8.20 -2.30 12.68
CA GLY A 105 8.02 -2.08 14.13
C GLY A 105 7.53 -3.29 14.93
N LEU A 106 7.13 -4.38 14.28
CA LEU A 106 6.72 -5.64 14.91
C LEU A 106 7.75 -6.77 14.78
N LEU A 107 8.81 -6.56 14.01
CA LEU A 107 9.83 -7.57 13.71
C LEU A 107 11.17 -7.17 14.34
N SER A 108 11.92 -8.14 14.84
CA SER A 108 13.33 -7.88 15.15
C SER A 108 14.11 -7.64 13.85
N ALA A 109 15.24 -6.95 13.93
CA ALA A 109 16.09 -6.70 12.76
C ALA A 109 16.51 -8.00 12.03
N SER A 110 16.77 -9.08 12.77
CA SER A 110 17.08 -10.37 12.18
C SER A 110 15.88 -11.02 11.51
N ALA A 111 14.70 -10.91 12.09
CA ALA A 111 13.46 -11.42 11.49
C ALA A 111 13.09 -10.63 10.22
N LEU A 112 13.17 -9.30 10.25
CA LEU A 112 12.93 -8.46 9.08
C LEU A 112 13.90 -8.83 7.94
N ARG A 113 15.20 -8.95 8.24
CA ARG A 113 16.20 -9.39 7.24
C ARG A 113 15.87 -10.76 6.67
N GLY A 114 15.59 -11.75 7.53
CA GLY A 114 15.29 -13.12 7.09
C GLY A 114 14.01 -13.23 6.26
N LEU A 115 12.99 -12.46 6.59
CA LEU A 115 11.72 -12.45 5.84
C LEU A 115 11.82 -11.66 4.53
N THR A 116 12.52 -10.52 4.50
CA THR A 116 12.77 -9.76 3.27
C THR A 116 13.53 -10.61 2.25
N THR A 117 14.66 -11.23 2.66
CA THR A 117 15.43 -12.11 1.78
C THR A 117 14.59 -13.29 1.30
N ALA A 118 13.79 -13.91 2.18
CA ALA A 118 12.95 -15.03 1.80
C ALA A 118 11.82 -14.64 0.84
N ALA A 119 11.21 -13.45 1.03
CA ALA A 119 10.19 -12.92 0.13
C ALA A 119 10.77 -12.71 -1.28
N LEU A 120 11.92 -12.04 -1.40
CA LEU A 120 12.62 -11.85 -2.68
C LEU A 120 12.96 -13.19 -3.34
N SER A 121 13.47 -14.17 -2.58
CA SER A 121 13.77 -15.50 -3.08
C SER A 121 12.52 -16.25 -3.58
N ALA A 122 11.35 -15.96 -3.01
CA ALA A 122 10.07 -16.51 -3.44
C ALA A 122 9.44 -15.75 -4.63
N GLY A 123 10.11 -14.71 -5.14
CA GLY A 123 9.58 -13.85 -6.22
C GLY A 123 8.49 -12.87 -5.74
N LEU A 124 8.42 -12.62 -4.43
CA LEU A 124 7.47 -11.67 -3.84
C LEU A 124 8.18 -10.33 -3.57
N THR A 125 7.52 -9.22 -3.90
CA THR A 125 7.98 -7.88 -3.51
C THR A 125 7.77 -7.68 -2.01
N PRO A 126 8.83 -7.40 -1.21
CA PRO A 126 8.62 -6.98 0.17
C PRO A 126 8.03 -5.56 0.19
N PHE A 127 6.87 -5.41 0.80
CA PHE A 127 6.24 -4.13 1.10
C PHE A 127 6.44 -3.86 2.60
N VAL A 128 7.45 -3.04 2.92
CA VAL A 128 7.87 -2.83 4.32
C VAL A 128 7.22 -1.57 4.86
N GLU A 129 6.33 -1.70 5.85
CA GLU A 129 5.79 -0.56 6.58
C GLU A 129 6.70 -0.19 7.76
N ALA A 130 7.03 1.11 7.86
CA ALA A 130 7.84 1.72 8.90
C ALA A 130 7.18 2.99 9.45
N THR A 131 7.47 3.31 10.71
CA THR A 131 6.95 4.49 11.43
C THR A 131 8.06 5.39 11.96
N THR A 132 9.32 4.97 11.86
CA THR A 132 10.52 5.71 12.32
C THR A 132 11.65 5.61 11.30
N GLU A 133 12.58 6.57 11.36
CA GLU A 133 13.79 6.57 10.53
C GLU A 133 14.64 5.32 10.76
N ALA A 134 14.83 4.92 12.01
CA ALA A 134 15.59 3.71 12.35
C ALA A 134 14.97 2.43 11.76
N GLU A 135 13.63 2.36 11.66
CA GLU A 135 12.95 1.26 11.01
C GLU A 135 13.20 1.26 9.49
N ILE A 136 13.24 2.43 8.85
CA ILE A 136 13.54 2.58 7.42
C ILE A 136 14.99 2.15 7.14
N GLU A 137 15.95 2.64 7.93
CA GLU A 137 17.37 2.31 7.80
C GLU A 137 17.66 0.82 8.01
N ALA A 138 16.85 0.15 8.82
CA ALA A 138 16.99 -1.28 9.09
C ALA A 138 16.49 -2.19 7.95
N VAL A 139 15.83 -1.65 6.90
CA VAL A 139 15.29 -2.45 5.79
C VAL A 139 16.44 -2.98 4.93
N PRO A 140 16.64 -4.30 4.84
CA PRO A 140 17.64 -4.88 3.97
C PRO A 140 17.14 -4.89 2.52
N HIS A 141 18.06 -4.84 1.54
CA HIS A 141 17.71 -4.84 0.11
C HIS A 141 16.67 -3.77 -0.25
N ALA A 142 16.84 -2.55 0.30
CA ALA A 142 15.88 -1.46 0.12
C ALA A 142 15.62 -1.12 -1.36
N ASP A 143 16.61 -1.33 -2.22
CA ASP A 143 16.56 -1.16 -3.67
C ASP A 143 15.64 -2.16 -4.39
N GLU A 144 15.24 -3.23 -3.72
CA GLU A 144 14.29 -4.24 -4.20
C GLU A 144 12.95 -4.22 -3.42
N CYS A 145 12.77 -3.25 -2.51
CA CYS A 145 11.60 -3.15 -1.64
C CYS A 145 10.74 -1.92 -1.96
N VAL A 146 9.43 -2.05 -1.75
CA VAL A 146 8.59 -0.90 -1.44
C VAL A 146 8.80 -0.58 0.03
N ILE A 147 9.09 0.67 0.37
CA ILE A 147 9.12 1.12 1.76
C ILE A 147 8.03 2.16 1.97
N ALA A 148 7.12 1.87 2.89
CA ALA A 148 5.95 2.68 3.16
C ALA A 148 6.01 3.31 4.55
N VAL A 149 5.81 4.61 4.64
CA VAL A 149 5.52 5.26 5.92
C VAL A 149 4.08 4.98 6.30
N ASN A 150 3.87 4.32 7.42
CA ASN A 150 2.54 4.15 8.00
C ASN A 150 2.22 5.36 8.90
N ASN A 151 1.22 6.15 8.51
CA ASN A 151 0.77 7.32 9.25
C ASN A 151 -0.08 6.98 10.49
N LYS A 152 -0.35 5.70 10.75
CA LYS A 152 -1.03 5.21 11.94
C LYS A 152 -0.12 4.35 12.80
N ASP A 153 -0.45 4.25 14.09
CA ASP A 153 0.27 3.37 15.00
C ASP A 153 -0.37 1.98 15.00
N ILE A 154 0.40 0.98 14.56
CA ILE A 154 -0.03 -0.40 14.56
C ILE A 154 -0.27 -0.94 15.99
N LYS A 155 0.43 -0.40 17.01
CA LYS A 155 0.28 -0.79 18.41
C LYS A 155 -1.10 -0.40 18.96
N THR A 156 -1.70 0.66 18.43
CA THR A 156 -3.08 1.06 18.73
C THR A 156 -4.11 0.35 17.83
N ARG A 157 -3.67 -0.59 16.98
CA ARG A 157 -4.47 -1.24 15.94
C ARG A 157 -5.10 -0.26 14.97
N GLU A 158 -4.35 0.78 14.60
CA GLU A 158 -4.77 1.86 13.70
C GLU A 158 -6.01 2.66 14.18
N ARG A 159 -6.30 2.65 15.49
CA ARG A 159 -7.44 3.39 16.07
C ARG A 159 -7.16 4.87 16.31
N ASP A 160 -5.91 5.28 16.19
CA ASP A 160 -5.55 6.71 16.20
C ASP A 160 -6.04 7.41 14.93
N ARG A 161 -6.04 8.76 14.96
CA ARG A 161 -6.43 9.57 13.80
C ARG A 161 -5.44 9.50 12.65
N GLY A 162 -4.24 8.99 12.92
CA GLY A 162 -3.11 9.04 12.02
C GLY A 162 -2.44 10.43 12.02
N ASP A 163 -1.17 10.41 11.70
CA ASP A 163 -0.32 11.61 11.62
C ASP A 163 0.34 11.69 10.24
N LEU A 164 -0.26 12.49 9.36
CA LEU A 164 0.28 12.71 8.00
C LEU A 164 1.62 13.49 8.02
N ALA A 165 1.94 14.23 9.09
CA ALA A 165 3.22 14.91 9.21
C ALA A 165 4.37 13.90 9.17
N ARG A 166 4.19 12.72 9.74
CA ARG A 166 5.15 11.61 9.71
C ARG A 166 5.62 11.27 8.29
N SER A 167 4.71 11.23 7.30
CA SER A 167 5.10 10.99 5.92
C SER A 167 6.06 12.05 5.40
N PHE A 168 5.81 13.31 5.67
CA PHE A 168 6.69 14.40 5.21
C PHE A 168 8.02 14.41 5.96
N GLU A 169 8.02 14.12 7.25
CA GLU A 169 9.20 14.06 8.09
C GLU A 169 10.13 12.90 7.70
N LEU A 170 9.58 11.73 7.36
CA LEU A 170 10.35 10.54 7.01
C LEU A 170 10.68 10.42 5.52
N LEU A 171 10.16 11.29 4.66
CA LEU A 171 10.47 11.25 3.22
C LEU A 171 11.96 11.38 2.89
N PRO A 172 12.77 12.22 3.60
CA PRO A 172 14.22 12.25 3.39
C PRO A 172 14.90 10.91 3.68
N ALA A 173 14.53 10.23 4.76
CA ALA A 173 15.05 8.91 5.10
C ALA A 173 14.66 7.84 4.07
N LEU A 174 13.42 7.88 3.56
CA LEU A 174 12.99 7.01 2.46
C LEU A 174 13.85 7.22 1.20
N ARG A 175 14.15 8.45 0.85
CA ARG A 175 15.04 8.75 -0.29
C ARG A 175 16.47 8.26 -0.06
N ALA A 176 16.98 8.43 1.16
CA ALA A 176 18.33 7.98 1.53
C ALA A 176 18.44 6.44 1.58
N SER A 177 17.36 5.71 1.86
CA SER A 177 17.38 4.25 1.92
C SER A 177 17.65 3.57 0.58
N GLY A 178 17.45 4.28 -0.54
CA GLY A 178 17.63 3.73 -1.88
C GLY A 178 16.43 2.98 -2.43
N THR A 179 15.28 2.97 -1.71
CA THR A 179 14.07 2.35 -2.28
C THR A 179 13.63 3.06 -3.57
N PRO A 180 13.32 2.32 -4.65
CA PRO A 180 12.79 2.92 -5.88
C PRO A 180 11.36 3.42 -5.68
N CYS A 181 10.65 2.92 -4.66
CA CYS A 181 9.23 3.12 -4.47
C CYS A 181 8.89 3.57 -3.02
N PRO A 182 9.19 4.83 -2.66
CA PRO A 182 8.72 5.42 -1.41
C PRO A 182 7.20 5.60 -1.43
N VAL A 183 6.50 4.99 -0.46
CA VAL A 183 5.04 4.99 -0.36
C VAL A 183 4.60 5.68 0.93
N SER A 184 3.44 6.36 0.90
CA SER A 184 2.71 6.79 2.08
C SER A 184 1.46 5.93 2.25
N ALA A 185 1.21 5.44 3.44
CA ALA A 185 0.09 4.57 3.76
C ALA A 185 -0.68 5.07 4.99
N SER A 186 -1.96 4.78 5.04
CA SER A 186 -2.89 5.14 6.12
C SER A 186 -3.16 6.64 6.25
N ALA A 187 -4.32 7.00 6.82
CA ALA A 187 -4.77 8.37 7.05
C ALA A 187 -4.85 9.27 5.80
N ILE A 188 -4.86 8.71 4.60
CA ILE A 188 -5.08 9.44 3.35
C ILE A 188 -6.58 9.45 3.09
N ASP A 189 -7.26 10.50 3.50
CA ASP A 189 -8.71 10.59 3.55
C ASP A 189 -9.34 11.41 2.41
N SER A 190 -8.52 12.15 1.66
CA SER A 190 -8.99 12.98 0.55
C SER A 190 -8.04 12.97 -0.66
N PRO A 191 -8.58 13.24 -1.87
CA PRO A 191 -7.76 13.42 -3.07
C PRO A 191 -6.74 14.54 -2.94
N GLN A 192 -7.05 15.61 -2.21
CA GLN A 192 -6.16 16.75 -1.97
C GLN A 192 -4.96 16.34 -1.12
N THR A 193 -5.19 15.53 -0.07
CA THR A 193 -4.10 14.95 0.74
C THR A 193 -3.21 14.05 -0.11
N ALA A 194 -3.81 13.20 -0.94
CA ALA A 194 -3.07 12.35 -1.87
C ALA A 194 -2.22 13.17 -2.86
N ALA A 195 -2.77 14.24 -3.44
CA ALA A 195 -2.05 15.14 -4.33
C ALA A 195 -0.79 15.72 -3.65
N ARG A 196 -0.94 16.25 -2.44
CA ARG A 196 0.18 16.82 -1.67
C ARG A 196 1.31 15.81 -1.42
N LEU A 197 0.97 14.56 -1.09
CA LEU A 197 1.94 13.49 -0.88
C LEU A 197 2.70 13.14 -2.17
N LEU A 198 1.99 12.98 -3.29
CA LEU A 198 2.60 12.71 -4.60
C LEU A 198 3.48 13.88 -5.07
N ASP A 199 3.04 15.12 -4.86
CA ASP A 199 3.81 16.31 -5.22
C ASP A 199 5.04 16.51 -4.32
N ALA A 200 5.01 16.03 -3.07
CA ALA A 200 6.18 15.98 -2.20
C ALA A 200 7.24 14.96 -2.67
N GLY A 201 6.84 13.97 -3.51
CA GLY A 201 7.77 13.03 -4.13
C GLY A 201 7.59 11.57 -3.73
N PHE A 202 6.51 11.22 -3.04
CA PHE A 202 6.10 9.82 -2.91
C PHE A 202 5.84 9.23 -4.29
N LYS A 203 6.26 7.98 -4.49
CA LYS A 203 6.09 7.25 -5.75
C LYS A 203 4.88 6.34 -5.75
N GLY A 204 4.22 6.22 -4.60
CA GLY A 204 2.98 5.49 -4.45
C GLY A 204 2.23 5.86 -3.18
N LEU A 205 0.94 5.59 -3.17
CA LEU A 205 0.07 5.76 -2.01
C LEU A 205 -0.74 4.48 -1.80
N LEU A 206 -0.94 4.06 -0.54
CA LEU A 206 -1.87 2.99 -0.21
C LEU A 206 -3.14 3.60 0.40
N VAL A 207 -4.26 3.46 -0.29
CA VAL A 207 -5.53 4.07 0.08
C VAL A 207 -6.63 3.00 0.12
N GLY A 208 -7.29 2.88 1.26
CA GLY A 208 -8.36 1.91 1.48
C GLY A 208 -9.68 2.57 1.89
N THR A 209 -9.81 2.91 3.16
CA THR A 209 -11.07 3.41 3.76
C THR A 209 -11.68 4.57 2.98
N ALA A 210 -10.88 5.51 2.50
CA ALA A 210 -11.38 6.65 1.74
C ALA A 210 -11.99 6.24 0.40
N LEU A 211 -11.36 5.33 -0.34
CA LEU A 211 -11.87 4.80 -1.60
C LEU A 211 -13.15 3.98 -1.41
N LEU A 212 -13.16 3.08 -0.41
CA LEU A 212 -14.33 2.25 -0.12
C LEU A 212 -15.54 3.09 0.33
N ARG A 213 -15.31 4.22 1.00
CA ARG A 213 -16.38 5.14 1.43
C ARG A 213 -16.80 6.15 0.36
N SER A 214 -16.00 6.38 -0.66
CA SER A 214 -16.33 7.36 -1.71
C SER A 214 -17.50 6.93 -2.60
N GLY A 215 -17.76 5.64 -2.69
CA GLY A 215 -18.78 5.07 -3.60
C GLY A 215 -18.37 5.06 -5.07
N ASP A 216 -17.47 5.95 -5.50
CA ASP A 216 -16.90 6.00 -6.86
C ASP A 216 -15.39 6.26 -6.82
N PRO A 217 -14.56 5.21 -6.90
CA PRO A 217 -13.11 5.35 -6.98
C PRO A 217 -12.64 6.17 -8.19
N GLY A 218 -13.37 6.11 -9.30
CA GLY A 218 -13.05 6.87 -10.50
C GLY A 218 -13.22 8.37 -10.30
N GLU A 219 -14.27 8.82 -9.62
CA GLU A 219 -14.46 10.23 -9.27
C GLU A 219 -13.38 10.71 -8.30
N TRP A 220 -13.05 9.89 -7.32
CA TRP A 220 -11.98 10.20 -6.37
C TRP A 220 -10.65 10.44 -7.09
N LEU A 221 -10.30 9.59 -8.08
CA LEU A 221 -9.08 9.74 -8.88
C LEU A 221 -9.11 10.95 -9.83
N ARG A 222 -10.25 11.24 -10.47
CA ARG A 222 -10.41 12.47 -11.27
C ARG A 222 -10.16 13.73 -10.44
N THR A 223 -10.66 13.71 -9.20
CA THR A 223 -10.44 14.82 -8.25
C THR A 223 -8.97 14.92 -7.84
N LEU A 224 -8.30 13.79 -7.61
CA LEU A 224 -6.85 13.76 -7.36
C LEU A 224 -6.07 14.38 -8.52
N GLU A 225 -6.37 13.97 -9.75
CA GLU A 225 -5.70 14.48 -10.94
C GLU A 225 -5.92 16.00 -11.12
N SER A 226 -7.14 16.47 -10.89
CA SER A 226 -7.45 17.90 -10.95
C SER A 226 -6.69 18.69 -9.89
N SER A 227 -6.59 18.16 -8.67
CA SER A 227 -5.85 18.78 -7.56
C SER A 227 -4.35 18.93 -7.88
N ARG A 228 -3.76 17.93 -8.53
CA ARG A 228 -2.33 17.97 -8.95
C ARG A 228 -2.09 18.95 -10.10
N ARG A 229 -3.04 19.09 -11.02
CA ARG A 229 -2.94 20.07 -12.12
C ARG A 229 -2.98 21.49 -11.63
N THR A 230 -3.84 21.80 -10.65
CA THR A 230 -3.97 23.14 -10.07
C THR A 230 -2.76 23.54 -9.21
N ALA A 231 -2.05 22.59 -8.62
CA ALA A 231 -0.86 22.84 -7.82
C ALA A 231 0.41 23.09 -8.64
N ARG A 232 0.43 22.73 -9.94
CA ARG A 232 1.53 23.03 -10.84
C ARG A 232 1.28 24.38 -11.51
N PRO A 233 2.04 25.47 -11.16
CA PRO A 233 1.94 26.72 -11.91
C PRO A 233 2.29 26.42 -13.37
N ALA A 234 1.49 27.00 -14.29
CA ALA A 234 1.78 26.94 -15.71
C ALA A 234 3.22 27.46 -15.93
N LEU A 235 4.13 26.59 -16.35
CA LEU A 235 5.41 27.02 -16.89
C LEU A 235 5.08 27.81 -18.15
N HIS A 236 5.15 29.13 -18.07
CA HIS A 236 5.09 29.99 -19.25
C HIS A 236 6.29 29.60 -20.13
N PRO A 237 6.10 29.24 -21.38
CA PRO A 237 7.21 29.12 -22.33
C PRO A 237 7.77 30.53 -22.57
N SER A 238 9.01 30.71 -22.23
CA SER A 238 9.82 31.89 -22.61
C SER A 238 10.20 31.82 -24.08
#